data_e40bddbc9fd4be8f42f93e612ad810ac
#
_entry.id   e40bddbc9fd4be8f42f93e612ad810ac
#
_cell.length_a   1.000
_cell.length_b   1.000
_cell.length_c   1.000
_cell.angle_alpha   90.00
_cell.angle_beta   90.00
_cell.angle_gamma   90.00
#
_symmetry.space_group_name_H-M   'P 1'
#
loop_
_entity.id
_entity.type
_entity.pdbx_description
1 polymer ?
#
loop_
_entity_poly.entity_id
_entity_poly.type
_entity_poly.pdbx_seq_one_letter_code
_entity_poly.pdbx_strand_id
1 'polypeptide(L)'
;MKANGVPITFLGESKELAVPFFQRHYVWKEENWQELLQSFQNTDTVPFLGSIILKDKGWGNFEIIDGQQRLTTITILAKALYDSLPEEKKTPDNGIFTSIIAYLFYNKNASDSLNERKPKITHSYYDKESYSSVVKSTIIDEPAINLSNIGENSNNILKCYKYYREYLNGKSVDEINHLFNSIFDNTKKVIVLIELENSDDEEQRIFDTINRAGIRLTSADIIKNNLFEKLLKSYSNDEVIELYQKNWNDIFYNDTDRRLWDSTRIFGNVERTNLEFLLYCVATIKWGKDDNIFKSLDKTFSQNTEGLSPEELKGLVSDISDYAIIFKKCILDLQEQVKNTNDPPRFKYSERTKLFLFILEKFGVQMFYPYILKRIKDVNANLNSSSLERDFKILESFIVRRRISGKGTQDYVDKCNALLRAEPGQELNSVIIPELSKADSKICDDDIKIYLQQKINKPVVVLSYGKTE
;
A
#
# COMPACT_ATOMS: atom_id res chain seq x y z
N MET A 1 28.46 -6.79 -3.93
CA MET A 1 27.82 -6.27 -2.72
C MET A 1 28.85 -5.85 -1.70
N LYS A 2 28.76 -4.63 -1.15
CA LYS A 2 29.62 -4.13 -0.07
C LYS A 2 28.72 -3.74 1.10
N ALA A 3 29.08 -4.15 2.32
CA ALA A 3 28.35 -3.81 3.53
C ALA A 3 29.30 -3.20 4.56
N ASN A 4 29.09 -1.96 4.91
CA ASN A 4 29.96 -1.21 5.82
C ASN A 4 29.15 -0.49 6.91
N GLY A 5 29.65 -0.52 8.15
CA GLY A 5 29.15 0.37 9.19
C GLY A 5 29.58 1.81 8.90
N VAL A 6 28.61 2.74 8.78
CA VAL A 6 28.87 4.14 8.46
C VAL A 6 28.17 5.06 9.45
N PRO A 7 28.71 6.27 9.67
CA PRO A 7 28.01 7.32 10.38
C PRO A 7 26.94 7.96 9.47
N ILE A 8 26.01 8.73 10.05
CA ILE A 8 25.00 9.49 9.27
C ILE A 8 25.62 10.51 8.33
N THR A 9 26.81 10.99 8.67
CA THR A 9 27.56 11.95 7.85
C THR A 9 27.88 11.46 6.43
N PHE A 10 27.67 10.15 6.12
CA PHE A 10 27.75 9.65 4.74
C PHE A 10 26.78 10.37 3.79
N LEU A 11 25.70 10.97 4.31
CA LEU A 11 24.80 11.83 3.54
C LEU A 11 25.52 13.06 2.93
N GLY A 12 26.62 13.49 3.50
CA GLY A 12 27.44 14.60 2.95
C GLY A 12 28.28 14.20 1.72
N GLU A 13 28.39 12.91 1.40
CA GLU A 13 29.11 12.46 0.22
C GLU A 13 28.41 12.90 -1.08
N SER A 14 29.19 12.99 -2.18
CA SER A 14 28.66 13.39 -3.49
C SER A 14 27.86 12.27 -4.16
N LYS A 15 26.77 11.87 -3.51
CA LYS A 15 25.81 10.85 -4.00
C LYS A 15 24.46 11.48 -4.21
N GLU A 16 23.85 11.27 -5.38
CA GLU A 16 22.43 11.57 -5.62
C GLU A 16 21.62 10.33 -5.24
N LEU A 17 20.63 10.49 -4.36
CA LEU A 17 19.80 9.42 -3.87
C LEU A 17 18.39 9.54 -4.46
N ALA A 18 17.84 8.49 -5.01
CA ALA A 18 16.50 8.48 -5.56
C ALA A 18 15.67 7.37 -4.93
N VAL A 19 14.47 7.71 -4.49
CA VAL A 19 13.42 6.75 -4.16
C VAL A 19 12.69 6.43 -5.46
N PRO A 20 12.68 5.18 -5.95
CA PRO A 20 11.91 4.80 -7.12
C PRO A 20 10.46 5.28 -7.02
N PHE A 21 9.89 5.77 -8.11
CA PHE A 21 8.56 6.42 -8.11
C PHE A 21 7.45 5.49 -7.63
N PHE A 22 7.59 4.19 -7.79
CA PHE A 22 6.64 3.16 -7.39
C PHE A 22 6.83 2.67 -5.95
N GLN A 23 7.89 3.05 -5.24
CA GLN A 23 8.03 2.68 -3.82
C GLN A 23 6.93 3.36 -2.99
N ARG A 24 6.66 2.77 -1.81
CA ARG A 24 5.65 3.33 -0.92
C ARG A 24 6.03 4.74 -0.51
N HIS A 25 5.00 5.58 -0.36
CA HIS A 25 5.16 6.93 0.17
C HIS A 25 5.67 6.92 1.62
N TYR A 26 5.98 8.11 2.13
CA TYR A 26 6.42 8.29 3.52
C TYR A 26 5.26 8.03 4.49
N VAL A 27 5.40 6.96 5.31
CA VAL A 27 4.32 6.48 6.21
C VAL A 27 4.64 6.64 7.69
N TRP A 28 5.88 6.99 8.05
CA TRP A 28 6.24 7.23 9.44
C TRP A 28 5.37 8.31 10.08
N LYS A 29 5.07 8.12 11.39
CA LYS A 29 4.25 9.00 12.21
C LYS A 29 5.03 9.46 13.43
N GLU A 30 4.38 10.20 14.30
CA GLU A 30 4.97 10.84 15.48
C GLU A 30 5.74 9.86 16.35
N GLU A 31 5.22 8.66 16.59
CA GLU A 31 5.87 7.62 17.39
C GLU A 31 7.25 7.27 16.83
N ASN A 32 7.34 7.11 15.50
CA ASN A 32 8.60 6.79 14.84
C ASN A 32 9.59 7.96 14.86
N TRP A 33 9.10 9.21 14.72
CA TRP A 33 9.95 10.40 14.78
C TRP A 33 10.50 10.62 16.17
N GLN A 34 9.68 10.38 17.19
CA GLN A 34 10.07 10.46 18.60
C GLN A 34 11.10 9.39 18.94
N GLU A 35 10.85 8.13 18.53
CA GLU A 35 11.79 7.01 18.75
C GLU A 35 13.15 7.29 18.12
N LEU A 36 13.18 7.77 16.87
CA LEU A 36 14.42 8.16 16.20
C LEU A 36 15.15 9.25 16.96
N LEU A 37 14.46 10.30 17.40
CA LEU A 37 15.05 11.40 18.14
C LEU A 37 15.64 10.94 19.49
N GLN A 38 14.88 10.12 20.22
CA GLN A 38 15.30 9.56 21.52
C GLN A 38 16.54 8.67 21.38
N SER A 39 16.67 7.93 20.26
CA SER A 39 17.85 7.10 20.03
C SER A 39 19.16 7.90 19.98
N PHE A 40 19.12 9.14 19.55
CA PHE A 40 20.28 10.06 19.55
C PHE A 40 20.54 10.75 20.88
N GLN A 41 19.54 10.85 21.73
CA GLN A 41 19.66 11.48 23.05
C GLN A 41 20.21 10.53 24.12
N ASN A 42 20.12 9.22 23.87
CA ASN A 42 20.70 8.23 24.76
C ASN A 42 22.23 8.18 24.55
N THR A 43 22.98 8.69 25.53
CA THR A 43 24.44 8.78 25.49
C THR A 43 25.16 7.50 25.92
N ASP A 44 24.45 6.56 26.55
CA ASP A 44 25.05 5.36 27.12
C ASP A 44 25.39 4.28 26.08
N THR A 45 24.74 4.33 24.93
CA THR A 45 24.94 3.37 23.84
C THR A 45 24.99 4.06 22.49
N VAL A 46 25.79 3.52 21.56
CA VAL A 46 25.74 3.95 20.16
C VAL A 46 24.45 3.37 19.54
N PRO A 47 23.51 4.21 19.09
CA PRO A 47 22.28 3.72 18.52
C PRO A 47 22.55 2.94 17.21
N PHE A 48 21.86 1.83 17.03
CA PHE A 48 21.85 1.14 15.75
C PHE A 48 20.55 1.47 15.00
N LEU A 49 20.66 2.21 13.91
CA LEU A 49 19.53 2.69 13.12
C LEU A 49 19.11 1.70 12.02
N GLY A 50 19.71 0.53 11.99
CA GLY A 50 19.43 -0.49 10.98
C GLY A 50 20.27 -0.36 9.70
N SER A 51 19.84 -1.03 8.64
CA SER A 51 20.51 -1.00 7.34
C SER A 51 19.86 0.00 6.39
N ILE A 52 20.68 0.52 5.47
CA ILE A 52 20.26 1.25 4.29
C ILE A 52 20.81 0.51 3.09
N ILE A 53 19.97 0.24 2.10
CA ILE A 53 20.36 -0.48 0.89
C ILE A 53 20.27 0.49 -0.28
N LEU A 54 21.38 0.65 -0.95
CA LEU A 54 21.52 1.49 -2.14
C LEU A 54 21.91 0.62 -3.34
N LYS A 55 21.24 0.82 -4.47
CA LYS A 55 21.62 0.22 -5.76
C LYS A 55 22.39 1.27 -6.57
N ASP A 56 23.60 0.96 -6.95
CA ASP A 56 24.44 1.83 -7.78
C ASP A 56 23.89 1.85 -9.23
N LYS A 57 23.56 3.03 -9.71
CA LYS A 57 23.14 3.30 -11.09
C LYS A 57 24.26 3.92 -11.94
N GLY A 58 25.44 4.03 -11.36
CA GLY A 58 26.59 4.67 -11.98
C GLY A 58 26.62 6.19 -11.81
N TRP A 59 27.83 6.76 -11.96
CA TRP A 59 28.06 8.19 -11.95
C TRP A 59 27.64 8.92 -10.66
N GLY A 60 27.66 8.22 -9.51
CA GLY A 60 27.25 8.76 -8.22
C GLY A 60 25.75 8.81 -7.98
N ASN A 61 24.95 8.18 -8.86
CA ASN A 61 23.50 8.05 -8.69
C ASN A 61 23.18 6.71 -8.04
N PHE A 62 22.36 6.75 -7.00
CA PHE A 62 21.94 5.56 -6.25
C PHE A 62 20.42 5.52 -6.09
N GLU A 63 19.83 4.36 -6.30
CA GLU A 63 18.45 4.09 -5.90
C GLU A 63 18.41 3.56 -4.48
N ILE A 64 17.50 4.10 -3.66
CA ILE A 64 17.23 3.64 -2.30
C ILE A 64 16.30 2.43 -2.39
N ILE A 65 16.82 1.25 -2.11
CA ILE A 65 16.02 0.00 -2.09
C ILE A 65 15.34 -0.17 -0.73
N ASP A 66 16.08 0.11 0.37
CA ASP A 66 15.53 0.14 1.72
C ASP A 66 16.15 1.26 2.55
N GLY A 67 15.44 1.69 3.60
CA GLY A 67 15.86 2.77 4.50
C GLY A 67 15.34 4.14 4.11
N GLN A 68 14.48 4.28 3.09
CA GLN A 68 13.92 5.55 2.64
C GLN A 68 13.23 6.34 3.76
N GLN A 69 12.46 5.68 4.64
CA GLN A 69 11.75 6.34 5.75
C GLN A 69 12.74 7.02 6.71
N ARG A 70 13.81 6.31 7.06
CA ARG A 70 14.87 6.83 7.96
C ARG A 70 15.61 7.99 7.33
N LEU A 71 16.08 7.83 6.08
CA LEU A 71 16.81 8.88 5.37
C LEU A 71 15.98 10.15 5.22
N THR A 72 14.71 10.00 4.85
CA THR A 72 13.75 11.10 4.78
C THR A 72 13.62 11.81 6.12
N THR A 73 13.43 11.07 7.20
CA THR A 73 13.26 11.63 8.54
C THR A 73 14.51 12.36 9.00
N ILE A 74 15.69 11.77 8.78
CA ILE A 74 16.98 12.37 9.16
C ILE A 74 17.23 13.68 8.38
N THR A 75 16.93 13.74 7.10
CA THR A 75 17.09 14.96 6.29
C THR A 75 16.06 16.02 6.69
N ILE A 76 14.83 15.67 7.03
CA ILE A 76 13.82 16.59 7.56
C ILE A 76 14.27 17.14 8.93
N LEU A 77 14.82 16.30 9.80
CA LEU A 77 15.39 16.75 11.09
C LEU A 77 16.57 17.71 10.88
N ALA A 78 17.48 17.41 9.94
CA ALA A 78 18.56 18.33 9.57
C ALA A 78 18.02 19.68 9.10
N LYS A 79 16.94 19.68 8.29
CA LYS A 79 16.27 20.92 7.84
C LYS A 79 15.64 21.69 9.01
N ALA A 80 14.98 20.99 9.93
CA ALA A 80 14.40 21.62 11.12
C ALA A 80 15.48 22.26 12.02
N LEU A 81 16.63 21.60 12.17
CA LEU A 81 17.79 22.17 12.87
C LEU A 81 18.30 23.43 12.17
N TYR A 82 18.45 23.41 10.83
CA TYR A 82 18.82 24.59 10.05
C TYR A 82 17.87 25.77 10.31
N ASP A 83 16.55 25.52 10.21
CA ASP A 83 15.56 26.60 10.37
C ASP A 83 15.45 27.10 11.81
N SER A 84 16.02 26.38 12.78
CA SER A 84 16.08 26.80 14.18
C SER A 84 17.35 27.54 14.54
N LEU A 85 18.34 27.61 13.63
CA LEU A 85 19.52 28.45 13.81
C LEU A 85 19.16 29.92 13.59
N PRO A 86 19.75 30.82 14.39
CA PRO A 86 19.66 32.28 14.14
C PRO A 86 20.32 32.66 12.80
N GLU A 87 19.84 33.73 12.17
CA GLU A 87 20.29 34.14 10.83
C GLU A 87 21.81 34.42 10.79
N GLU A 88 22.40 34.97 11.86
CA GLU A 88 23.85 35.22 11.96
C GLU A 88 24.69 33.91 11.97
N LYS A 89 24.06 32.76 12.22
CA LYS A 89 24.69 31.42 12.16
C LYS A 89 24.53 30.73 10.83
N LYS A 90 23.70 31.24 9.93
CA LYS A 90 23.45 30.69 8.61
C LYS A 90 24.44 31.19 7.57
N THR A 91 25.71 31.06 7.85
CA THR A 91 26.80 31.53 6.99
C THR A 91 27.74 30.39 6.60
N PRO A 92 28.45 30.53 5.45
CA PRO A 92 29.39 29.49 4.98
C PRO A 92 30.54 29.21 5.96
N ASP A 93 30.85 30.14 6.83
CA ASP A 93 31.90 29.98 7.85
C ASP A 93 31.45 29.12 9.04
N ASN A 94 30.14 28.85 9.15
CA ASN A 94 29.61 27.97 10.17
C ASN A 94 29.63 26.50 9.67
N GLY A 95 30.44 25.65 10.30
CA GLY A 95 30.60 24.27 9.95
C GLY A 95 29.27 23.43 10.02
N ILE A 96 28.37 23.79 10.96
CA ILE A 96 27.03 23.13 11.06
C ILE A 96 26.20 23.51 9.86
N PHE A 97 26.12 24.78 9.48
CA PHE A 97 25.42 25.25 8.29
C PHE A 97 25.90 24.51 7.04
N THR A 98 27.23 24.50 6.81
CA THR A 98 27.83 23.85 5.64
C THR A 98 27.53 22.35 5.58
N SER A 99 27.60 21.67 6.73
CA SER A 99 27.29 20.26 6.84
C SER A 99 25.80 19.97 6.52
N ILE A 100 24.88 20.76 7.10
CA ILE A 100 23.44 20.58 6.83
C ILE A 100 23.14 20.79 5.35
N ILE A 101 23.69 21.80 4.70
CA ILE A 101 23.52 22.02 3.26
C ILE A 101 23.99 20.80 2.46
N ALA A 102 25.12 20.18 2.82
CA ALA A 102 25.61 18.97 2.17
C ALA A 102 24.68 17.75 2.39
N TYR A 103 23.97 17.68 3.53
CA TYR A 103 23.00 16.61 3.80
C TYR A 103 21.66 16.82 3.08
N LEU A 104 21.29 18.07 2.80
CA LEU A 104 20.01 18.41 2.18
C LEU A 104 20.08 18.47 0.65
N PHE A 105 21.24 18.83 0.11
CA PHE A 105 21.41 19.08 -1.32
C PHE A 105 22.51 18.23 -1.94
N TYR A 106 22.25 17.76 -3.15
CA TYR A 106 23.26 17.16 -4.00
C TYR A 106 24.00 18.24 -4.76
N ASN A 107 25.32 18.16 -4.74
CA ASN A 107 26.19 19.04 -5.48
C ASN A 107 26.94 18.23 -6.54
N LYS A 108 26.57 18.43 -7.80
CA LYS A 108 27.22 17.73 -8.93
C LYS A 108 28.59 18.34 -9.23
N ASN A 109 28.67 19.67 -9.22
CA ASN A 109 29.89 20.39 -9.47
C ASN A 109 30.21 21.33 -8.29
N ALA A 110 31.46 21.41 -7.89
CA ALA A 110 31.86 22.29 -6.78
C ALA A 110 31.54 23.78 -7.02
N SER A 111 31.34 24.17 -8.27
CA SER A 111 30.99 25.54 -8.69
C SER A 111 29.49 25.85 -8.67
N ASP A 112 28.62 24.84 -8.48
CA ASP A 112 27.17 25.05 -8.56
C ASP A 112 26.71 25.97 -7.42
N SER A 113 25.98 27.04 -7.78
CA SER A 113 25.33 27.89 -6.79
C SER A 113 24.29 27.10 -6.00
N LEU A 114 23.92 27.58 -4.82
CA LEU A 114 22.96 26.89 -3.98
C LEU A 114 21.60 26.71 -4.69
N ASN A 115 21.19 27.71 -5.48
CA ASN A 115 19.94 27.71 -6.25
C ASN A 115 19.91 26.66 -7.39
N GLU A 116 21.06 26.21 -7.86
CA GLU A 116 21.17 25.19 -8.92
C GLU A 116 21.20 23.76 -8.36
N ARG A 117 21.35 23.60 -7.05
CA ARG A 117 21.45 22.30 -6.41
C ARG A 117 20.09 21.63 -6.30
N LYS A 118 20.07 20.32 -6.53
CA LYS A 118 18.90 19.49 -6.32
C LYS A 118 18.84 19.00 -4.87
N PRO A 119 17.64 18.74 -4.33
CA PRO A 119 17.52 17.98 -3.08
C PRO A 119 18.35 16.70 -3.13
N LYS A 120 18.98 16.35 -2.00
CA LYS A 120 19.82 15.14 -1.85
C LYS A 120 19.07 13.85 -2.18
N ILE A 121 17.79 13.81 -1.79
CA ILE A 121 16.91 12.69 -2.06
C ILE A 121 15.82 13.16 -3.03
N THR A 122 15.72 12.48 -4.18
CA THR A 122 14.57 12.61 -5.05
C THR A 122 13.52 11.59 -4.60
N HIS A 123 12.35 12.07 -4.18
CA HIS A 123 11.28 11.22 -3.64
C HIS A 123 10.38 10.61 -4.71
N SER A 124 9.64 9.55 -4.30
CA SER A 124 8.54 8.98 -5.06
C SER A 124 7.49 10.04 -5.40
N TYR A 125 6.67 9.76 -6.42
CA TYR A 125 5.74 10.72 -7.01
C TYR A 125 4.88 11.47 -5.96
N TYR A 126 4.29 10.76 -5.00
CA TYR A 126 3.40 11.33 -3.98
C TYR A 126 4.09 12.29 -3.01
N ASP A 127 5.34 12.01 -2.67
CA ASP A 127 6.08 12.76 -1.64
C ASP A 127 6.99 13.84 -2.21
N LYS A 128 7.22 13.84 -3.53
CA LYS A 128 8.20 14.67 -4.22
C LYS A 128 8.02 16.16 -3.94
N GLU A 129 6.79 16.65 -4.09
CA GLU A 129 6.50 18.07 -3.88
C GLU A 129 6.64 18.47 -2.42
N SER A 130 6.05 17.69 -1.50
CA SER A 130 6.11 17.97 -0.06
C SER A 130 7.54 17.93 0.46
N TYR A 131 8.36 16.98 0.01
CA TYR A 131 9.75 16.89 0.41
C TYR A 131 10.58 18.04 -0.17
N SER A 132 10.42 18.33 -1.45
CA SER A 132 11.12 19.42 -2.11
C SER A 132 10.80 20.78 -1.48
N SER A 133 9.52 21.04 -1.17
CA SER A 133 9.12 22.28 -0.50
C SER A 133 9.72 22.40 0.89
N VAL A 134 9.77 21.32 1.68
CA VAL A 134 10.43 21.35 3.01
C VAL A 134 11.91 21.64 2.87
N VAL A 135 12.63 20.92 2.01
CA VAL A 135 14.09 21.04 1.90
C VAL A 135 14.50 22.41 1.36
N LYS A 136 13.77 22.95 0.39
CA LYS A 136 14.09 24.21 -0.28
C LYS A 136 13.64 25.45 0.48
N SER A 137 12.59 25.37 1.28
CA SER A 137 12.06 26.51 2.03
C SER A 137 13.19 27.23 2.81
N THR A 138 13.19 28.54 2.83
CA THR A 138 14.19 29.40 3.53
C THR A 138 15.65 29.25 3.06
N ILE A 139 15.95 28.30 2.18
CA ILE A 139 17.32 28.07 1.68
C ILE A 139 17.46 28.54 0.23
N ILE A 140 16.49 28.23 -0.64
CA ILE A 140 16.53 28.54 -2.09
C ILE A 140 15.34 29.42 -2.45
N ASP A 141 15.41 30.70 -2.11
CA ASP A 141 14.39 31.73 -2.45
C ASP A 141 12.91 31.31 -2.31
N GLU A 142 12.64 30.24 -1.58
CA GLU A 142 11.30 29.76 -1.27
C GLU A 142 10.86 30.24 0.12
N PRO A 143 9.59 30.64 0.28
CA PRO A 143 9.10 31.14 1.56
C PRO A 143 9.13 30.05 2.64
N ALA A 144 9.18 30.48 3.90
CA ALA A 144 9.05 29.57 5.04
C ALA A 144 7.70 28.85 5.02
N ILE A 145 7.71 27.56 5.40
CA ILE A 145 6.49 26.77 5.52
C ILE A 145 5.67 27.27 6.71
N ASN A 146 4.41 27.60 6.45
CA ASN A 146 3.48 27.98 7.51
C ASN A 146 3.00 26.74 8.27
N LEU A 147 3.54 26.54 9.48
CA LEU A 147 3.23 25.37 10.32
C LEU A 147 1.75 25.30 10.75
N SER A 148 1.05 26.45 10.82
CA SER A 148 -0.37 26.47 11.18
C SER A 148 -1.29 25.86 10.11
N ASN A 149 -0.84 25.83 8.85
CA ASN A 149 -1.57 25.19 7.74
C ASN A 149 -1.41 23.68 7.69
N ILE A 150 -0.52 23.10 8.51
CA ILE A 150 -0.29 21.66 8.55
C ILE A 150 -1.25 21.03 9.54
N GLY A 151 -2.28 20.34 9.00
CA GLY A 151 -3.34 19.64 9.75
C GLY A 151 -3.27 18.12 9.61
N GLU A 152 -4.29 17.43 10.11
CA GLU A 152 -4.37 15.96 10.11
C GLU A 152 -4.32 15.33 8.71
N ASN A 153 -4.85 16.02 7.71
CA ASN A 153 -4.88 15.54 6.32
C ASN A 153 -3.62 15.89 5.52
N SER A 154 -2.68 16.63 6.10
CA SER A 154 -1.43 16.96 5.40
C SER A 154 -0.54 15.75 5.20
N ASN A 155 0.36 15.82 4.20
CA ASN A 155 1.39 14.80 3.96
C ASN A 155 2.25 14.59 5.22
N ASN A 156 2.63 13.34 5.50
CA ASN A 156 3.41 13.00 6.70
C ASN A 156 4.80 13.64 6.71
N ILE A 157 5.37 13.99 5.56
CA ILE A 157 6.62 14.77 5.47
C ILE A 157 6.45 16.15 6.11
N LEU A 158 5.36 16.85 5.79
CA LEU A 158 5.06 18.15 6.38
C LEU A 158 4.80 18.03 7.89
N LYS A 159 4.08 16.99 8.32
CA LYS A 159 3.85 16.72 9.75
C LYS A 159 5.14 16.41 10.49
N CYS A 160 6.04 15.63 9.89
CA CYS A 160 7.36 15.32 10.45
C CYS A 160 8.18 16.61 10.63
N TYR A 161 8.19 17.48 9.62
CA TYR A 161 8.87 18.78 9.71
C TYR A 161 8.26 19.64 10.81
N LYS A 162 6.93 19.77 10.88
CA LYS A 162 6.22 20.49 11.94
C LYS A 162 6.60 19.96 13.32
N TYR A 163 6.56 18.63 13.53
CA TYR A 163 6.93 17.99 14.79
C TYR A 163 8.33 18.40 15.26
N TYR A 164 9.34 18.34 14.40
CA TYR A 164 10.70 18.71 14.78
C TYR A 164 10.86 20.21 14.97
N ARG A 165 10.16 21.05 14.20
CA ARG A 165 10.16 22.51 14.41
C ARG A 165 9.56 22.91 15.76
N GLU A 166 8.45 22.25 16.15
CA GLU A 166 7.83 22.47 17.46
C GLU A 166 8.71 21.94 18.59
N TYR A 167 9.35 20.79 18.42
CA TYR A 167 10.31 20.24 19.39
C TYR A 167 11.53 21.17 19.61
N LEU A 168 12.00 21.83 18.56
CA LEU A 168 13.16 22.73 18.62
C LEU A 168 12.79 24.16 19.04
N ASN A 169 11.51 24.48 19.11
CA ASN A 169 11.05 25.81 19.49
C ASN A 169 11.47 26.16 20.93
N GLY A 170 12.10 27.33 21.09
CA GLY A 170 12.58 27.81 22.39
C GLY A 170 13.91 27.20 22.87
N LYS A 171 14.53 26.28 22.10
CA LYS A 171 15.86 25.76 22.42
C LYS A 171 16.93 26.80 22.13
N SER A 172 17.94 26.85 22.99
CA SER A 172 19.15 27.70 22.78
C SER A 172 20.01 27.20 21.63
N VAL A 173 20.85 28.04 21.09
CA VAL A 173 21.83 27.69 20.05
C VAL A 173 22.74 26.55 20.51
N ASP A 174 23.14 26.54 21.77
CA ASP A 174 23.99 25.47 22.31
C ASP A 174 23.29 24.14 22.39
N GLU A 175 21.99 24.10 22.73
CA GLU A 175 21.19 22.88 22.70
C GLU A 175 21.01 22.35 21.27
N ILE A 176 20.80 23.25 20.30
CA ILE A 176 20.70 22.89 18.87
C ILE A 176 22.03 22.29 18.38
N ASN A 177 23.16 22.96 18.72
CA ASN A 177 24.49 22.47 18.37
C ASN A 177 24.83 21.14 19.02
N HIS A 178 24.44 20.94 20.28
CA HIS A 178 24.63 19.68 20.98
C HIS A 178 23.82 18.55 20.31
N LEU A 179 22.56 18.81 19.97
CA LEU A 179 21.71 17.84 19.27
C LEU A 179 22.28 17.52 17.88
N PHE A 180 22.69 18.53 17.11
CA PHE A 180 23.34 18.31 15.81
C PHE A 180 24.55 17.41 15.95
N ASN A 181 25.46 17.70 16.88
CA ASN A 181 26.67 16.90 17.09
C ASN A 181 26.35 15.48 17.57
N SER A 182 25.27 15.26 18.31
CA SER A 182 24.86 13.91 18.74
C SER A 182 24.37 13.05 17.57
N ILE A 183 23.66 13.66 16.60
CA ILE A 183 23.10 13.00 15.42
C ILE A 183 24.18 12.76 14.36
N PHE A 184 24.94 13.81 14.02
CA PHE A 184 25.88 13.81 12.90
C PHE A 184 27.35 13.62 13.37
N ASP A 185 27.53 12.79 14.41
CA ASP A 185 28.86 12.40 14.88
C ASP A 185 29.48 11.40 13.88
N ASN A 186 30.56 11.83 13.26
CA ASN A 186 31.28 11.04 12.25
C ASN A 186 32.03 9.83 12.84
N THR A 187 32.17 9.75 14.16
CA THR A 187 32.82 8.63 14.84
C THR A 187 31.87 7.47 15.13
N LYS A 188 30.54 7.74 15.15
CA LYS A 188 29.51 6.76 15.49
C LYS A 188 28.98 6.06 14.24
N LYS A 189 29.31 4.78 14.09
CA LYS A 189 28.80 3.94 13.00
C LYS A 189 27.42 3.39 13.34
N VAL A 190 26.39 4.17 13.05
CA VAL A 190 25.01 3.90 13.45
C VAL A 190 24.17 3.19 12.36
N ILE A 191 24.67 3.14 11.14
CA ILE A 191 24.00 2.58 9.97
C ILE A 191 24.87 1.51 9.34
N VAL A 192 24.28 0.41 8.90
CA VAL A 192 24.91 -0.54 7.96
C VAL A 192 24.50 -0.14 6.54
N LEU A 193 25.43 0.47 5.81
CA LEU A 193 25.24 0.82 4.41
C LEU A 193 25.59 -0.38 3.53
N ILE A 194 24.62 -0.84 2.75
CA ILE A 194 24.77 -1.94 1.80
C ILE A 194 24.67 -1.36 0.39
N GLU A 195 25.73 -1.45 -0.37
CA GLU A 195 25.77 -1.02 -1.76
C GLU A 195 25.74 -2.25 -2.68
N LEU A 196 24.69 -2.31 -3.52
CA LEU A 196 24.49 -3.36 -4.51
C LEU A 196 25.07 -2.90 -5.84
N GLU A 197 25.88 -3.74 -6.46
CA GLU A 197 26.28 -3.60 -7.84
C GLU A 197 25.13 -4.11 -8.74
N ASN A 198 25.07 -3.67 -9.99
CA ASN A 198 23.97 -3.89 -10.95
C ASN A 198 23.73 -5.38 -11.32
N SER A 199 23.49 -6.26 -10.34
CA SER A 199 23.09 -7.66 -10.59
C SER A 199 21.69 -7.91 -10.01
N ASP A 200 20.75 -8.23 -10.88
CA ASP A 200 19.31 -8.38 -10.56
C ASP A 200 18.99 -9.55 -9.59
N ASP A 201 19.83 -10.61 -9.58
CA ASP A 201 19.53 -11.84 -8.84
C ASP A 201 19.75 -11.74 -7.31
N GLU A 202 20.59 -10.81 -6.86
CA GLU A 202 20.85 -10.62 -5.41
C GLU A 202 19.83 -9.71 -4.75
N GLU A 203 19.22 -8.80 -5.50
CA GLU A 203 18.36 -7.73 -5.01
C GLU A 203 17.11 -8.26 -4.30
N GLN A 204 16.41 -9.20 -4.90
CA GLN A 204 15.19 -9.79 -4.36
C GLN A 204 15.45 -10.63 -3.10
N ARG A 205 16.58 -11.36 -3.07
CA ARG A 205 16.96 -12.18 -1.91
C ARG A 205 17.35 -11.33 -0.70
N ILE A 206 18.02 -10.21 -0.95
CA ILE A 206 18.43 -9.26 0.08
C ILE A 206 17.23 -8.51 0.61
N PHE A 207 16.33 -8.05 -0.27
CA PHE A 207 15.08 -7.39 0.06
C PHE A 207 14.20 -8.25 0.99
N ASP A 208 14.01 -9.53 0.67
CA ASP A 208 13.24 -10.49 1.49
C ASP A 208 13.86 -10.72 2.88
N THR A 209 15.21 -10.65 2.95
CA THR A 209 15.94 -10.95 4.19
C THR A 209 15.95 -9.76 5.15
N ILE A 210 16.04 -8.53 4.64
CA ILE A 210 16.23 -7.31 5.43
C ILE A 210 14.91 -6.67 5.84
N ASN A 211 13.83 -6.84 5.07
CA ASN A 211 12.48 -6.39 5.44
C ASN A 211 11.94 -6.96 6.77
N ARG A 212 12.68 -7.88 7.38
CA ARG A 212 12.34 -8.45 8.70
C ARG A 212 12.65 -7.53 9.88
N ALA A 213 13.42 -6.46 9.67
CA ALA A 213 13.94 -5.61 10.75
C ALA A 213 13.26 -4.22 10.85
N GLY A 214 12.37 -3.82 9.92
CA GLY A 214 11.70 -2.52 9.90
C GLY A 214 10.17 -2.61 9.83
N ILE A 215 9.48 -1.51 9.52
CA ILE A 215 8.06 -1.53 9.18
C ILE A 215 7.93 -2.33 7.88
N ARG A 216 7.39 -3.55 8.01
CA ARG A 216 7.28 -4.50 6.89
C ARG A 216 6.49 -3.87 5.74
N LEU A 217 6.99 -4.05 4.53
CA LEU A 217 6.20 -3.78 3.34
C LEU A 217 4.98 -4.70 3.34
N THR A 218 3.85 -4.16 2.91
CA THR A 218 2.66 -4.97 2.67
C THR A 218 2.87 -5.86 1.46
N SER A 219 2.12 -6.97 1.35
CA SER A 219 2.16 -7.79 0.13
C SER A 219 1.81 -6.96 -1.11
N ALA A 220 0.92 -5.97 -0.96
CA ALA A 220 0.58 -5.05 -2.05
C ALA A 220 1.76 -4.19 -2.50
N ASP A 221 2.57 -3.68 -1.56
CA ASP A 221 3.77 -2.90 -1.91
C ASP A 221 4.79 -3.75 -2.65
N ILE A 222 5.02 -4.98 -2.19
CA ILE A 222 5.96 -5.92 -2.83
C ILE A 222 5.51 -6.25 -4.25
N ILE A 223 4.23 -6.57 -4.43
CA ILE A 223 3.65 -6.88 -5.75
C ILE A 223 3.79 -5.68 -6.69
N LYS A 224 3.41 -4.49 -6.22
CA LYS A 224 3.53 -3.25 -6.99
C LYS A 224 4.97 -3.03 -7.45
N ASN A 225 5.92 -3.06 -6.52
CA ASN A 225 7.32 -2.82 -6.81
C ASN A 225 7.86 -3.81 -7.86
N ASN A 226 7.56 -5.10 -7.69
CA ASN A 226 7.97 -6.15 -8.62
C ASN A 226 7.40 -5.93 -10.04
N LEU A 227 6.12 -5.58 -10.17
CA LEU A 227 5.48 -5.35 -11.45
C LEU A 227 6.10 -4.15 -12.19
N PHE A 228 6.26 -3.01 -11.51
CA PHE A 228 6.78 -1.80 -12.14
C PHE A 228 8.29 -1.88 -12.41
N GLU A 229 9.05 -2.56 -11.56
CA GLU A 229 10.47 -2.82 -11.82
C GLU A 229 10.67 -3.70 -13.07
N LYS A 230 9.85 -4.76 -13.23
CA LYS A 230 9.88 -5.60 -14.45
C LYS A 230 9.53 -4.79 -15.70
N LEU A 231 8.55 -3.90 -15.63
CA LEU A 231 8.16 -3.04 -16.76
C LEU A 231 9.29 -2.06 -17.14
N LEU A 232 10.03 -1.51 -16.18
CA LEU A 232 11.18 -0.64 -16.45
C LEU A 232 12.34 -1.32 -17.20
N LYS A 233 12.39 -2.67 -17.22
CA LYS A 233 13.39 -3.39 -18.03
C LYS A 233 13.10 -3.32 -19.54
N SER A 234 11.87 -3.02 -19.93
CA SER A 234 11.41 -3.12 -21.33
C SER A 234 10.82 -1.82 -21.89
N TYR A 235 10.30 -0.96 -21.02
CA TYR A 235 9.70 0.32 -21.41
C TYR A 235 10.53 1.49 -20.88
N SER A 236 10.38 2.64 -21.50
CA SER A 236 11.00 3.88 -21.03
C SER A 236 10.44 4.31 -19.66
N ASN A 237 11.23 5.08 -18.94
CA ASN A 237 10.82 5.58 -17.62
C ASN A 237 9.52 6.38 -17.67
N ASP A 238 9.35 7.22 -18.70
CA ASP A 238 8.17 8.07 -18.87
C ASP A 238 6.90 7.23 -19.14
N GLU A 239 6.99 6.20 -19.99
CA GLU A 239 5.87 5.29 -20.27
C GLU A 239 5.43 4.53 -19.01
N VAL A 240 6.38 4.07 -18.19
CA VAL A 240 6.07 3.32 -16.97
C VAL A 240 5.52 4.25 -15.89
N ILE A 241 6.00 5.49 -15.80
CA ILE A 241 5.43 6.51 -14.89
C ILE A 241 3.98 6.83 -15.29
N GLU A 242 3.69 7.02 -16.57
CA GLU A 242 2.31 7.27 -17.03
C GLU A 242 1.39 6.08 -16.71
N LEU A 243 1.86 4.85 -16.97
CA LEU A 243 1.11 3.64 -16.62
C LEU A 243 0.87 3.54 -15.11
N TYR A 244 1.89 3.79 -14.29
CA TYR A 244 1.80 3.79 -12.83
C TYR A 244 0.80 4.83 -12.36
N GLN A 245 0.89 6.06 -12.85
CA GLN A 245 0.01 7.14 -12.45
C GLN A 245 -1.45 6.78 -12.72
N LYS A 246 -1.76 6.42 -13.96
CA LYS A 246 -3.13 6.13 -14.40
C LYS A 246 -3.73 4.87 -13.79
N ASN A 247 -2.96 3.78 -13.74
CA ASN A 247 -3.49 2.45 -13.41
C ASN A 247 -3.22 2.02 -11.96
N TRP A 248 -2.45 2.81 -11.21
CA TRP A 248 -2.16 2.49 -9.81
C TRP A 248 -2.34 3.70 -8.89
N ASN A 249 -1.57 4.77 -9.09
CA ASN A 249 -1.56 5.91 -8.18
C ASN A 249 -2.93 6.59 -8.05
N ASP A 250 -3.56 6.92 -9.17
CA ASP A 250 -4.86 7.62 -9.20
C ASP A 250 -6.02 6.77 -8.67
N ILE A 251 -5.85 5.45 -8.61
CA ILE A 251 -6.86 4.52 -8.10
C ILE A 251 -6.68 4.25 -6.61
N PHE A 252 -5.46 3.96 -6.17
CA PHE A 252 -5.20 3.45 -4.82
C PHE A 252 -4.69 4.50 -3.84
N TYR A 253 -4.05 5.57 -4.34
CA TYR A 253 -3.36 6.55 -3.50
C TYR A 253 -3.91 7.97 -3.63
N ASN A 254 -5.05 8.18 -4.32
CA ASN A 254 -5.70 9.48 -4.29
C ASN A 254 -6.23 9.79 -2.87
N ASP A 255 -6.31 11.07 -2.52
CA ASP A 255 -6.63 11.52 -1.16
C ASP A 255 -8.02 11.06 -0.67
N THR A 256 -8.95 10.84 -1.60
CA THR A 256 -10.33 10.44 -1.27
C THR A 256 -10.44 8.95 -0.95
N ASP A 257 -9.81 8.10 -1.75
CA ASP A 257 -10.04 6.66 -1.74
C ASP A 257 -8.98 5.88 -0.95
N ARG A 258 -7.83 6.51 -0.69
CA ARG A 258 -6.71 5.86 0.00
C ARG A 258 -7.13 5.19 1.31
N ARG A 259 -7.94 5.88 2.14
CA ARG A 259 -8.41 5.30 3.40
C ARG A 259 -9.27 4.05 3.21
N LEU A 260 -10.02 3.97 2.10
CA LEU A 260 -10.82 2.78 1.77
C LEU A 260 -9.92 1.62 1.40
N TRP A 261 -8.86 1.86 0.62
CA TRP A 261 -7.92 0.83 0.19
C TRP A 261 -7.01 0.33 1.31
N ASP A 262 -6.62 1.22 2.23
CA ASP A 262 -5.81 0.89 3.42
C ASP A 262 -6.65 0.26 4.55
N SER A 263 -7.99 0.36 4.50
CA SER A 263 -8.87 -0.28 5.49
C SER A 263 -8.74 -1.79 5.41
N THR A 264 -8.74 -2.44 6.59
CA THR A 264 -8.56 -3.88 6.70
C THR A 264 -9.87 -4.64 6.76
N ARG A 265 -9.82 -5.89 6.33
CA ARG A 265 -10.88 -6.89 6.45
C ARG A 265 -10.30 -8.22 6.91
N ILE A 266 -11.09 -8.97 7.65
CA ILE A 266 -10.72 -10.33 8.04
C ILE A 266 -11.18 -11.28 6.91
N PHE A 267 -10.23 -12.00 6.32
CA PHE A 267 -10.49 -13.01 5.31
C PHE A 267 -9.90 -14.36 5.77
N GLY A 268 -10.78 -15.31 6.07
CA GLY A 268 -10.38 -16.48 6.84
C GLY A 268 -9.88 -16.09 8.21
N ASN A 269 -8.62 -16.42 8.52
CA ASN A 269 -7.94 -16.07 9.77
C ASN A 269 -6.86 -14.99 9.58
N VAL A 270 -6.84 -14.31 8.44
CA VAL A 270 -5.82 -13.32 8.09
C VAL A 270 -6.47 -11.97 7.91
N GLU A 271 -5.92 -10.96 8.56
CA GLU A 271 -6.27 -9.56 8.31
C GLU A 271 -5.51 -9.06 7.09
N ARG A 272 -6.24 -8.45 6.14
CA ARG A 272 -5.69 -7.90 4.89
C ARG A 272 -6.30 -6.55 4.61
N THR A 273 -5.53 -5.66 3.97
CA THR A 273 -6.09 -4.44 3.41
C THR A 273 -7.05 -4.75 2.25
N ASN A 274 -7.93 -3.80 1.93
CA ASN A 274 -8.82 -3.96 0.77
C ASN A 274 -8.02 -4.11 -0.54
N LEU A 275 -6.89 -3.44 -0.66
CA LEU A 275 -5.99 -3.59 -1.81
C LEU A 275 -5.40 -5.02 -1.88
N GLU A 276 -4.89 -5.56 -0.77
CA GLU A 276 -4.40 -6.95 -0.75
C GLU A 276 -5.49 -7.96 -1.04
N PHE A 277 -6.72 -7.72 -0.58
CA PHE A 277 -7.84 -8.58 -0.90
C PHE A 277 -8.24 -8.50 -2.38
N LEU A 278 -8.21 -7.32 -2.99
CA LEU A 278 -8.39 -7.18 -4.43
C LEU A 278 -7.33 -7.96 -5.20
N LEU A 279 -6.06 -7.82 -4.83
CA LEU A 279 -4.96 -8.55 -5.48
C LEU A 279 -5.12 -10.07 -5.33
N TYR A 280 -5.59 -10.54 -4.16
CA TYR A 280 -5.99 -11.93 -3.99
C TYR A 280 -7.08 -12.35 -4.99
N CYS A 281 -8.12 -11.53 -5.18
CA CYS A 281 -9.17 -11.82 -6.14
C CYS A 281 -8.62 -11.89 -7.58
N VAL A 282 -7.77 -10.94 -7.97
CA VAL A 282 -7.16 -10.93 -9.31
C VAL A 282 -6.28 -12.15 -9.52
N ALA A 283 -5.43 -12.50 -8.55
CA ALA A 283 -4.60 -13.70 -8.60
C ALA A 283 -5.43 -14.98 -8.79
N THR A 284 -6.52 -15.11 -8.04
CA THR A 284 -7.44 -16.24 -8.14
C THR A 284 -8.12 -16.30 -9.51
N ILE A 285 -8.55 -15.18 -10.06
CA ILE A 285 -9.16 -15.10 -11.40
C ILE A 285 -8.16 -15.51 -12.48
N LYS A 286 -6.93 -15.02 -12.41
CA LYS A 286 -5.91 -15.23 -13.44
C LYS A 286 -5.27 -16.61 -13.38
N TRP A 287 -4.93 -17.07 -12.18
CA TRP A 287 -4.10 -18.28 -12.00
C TRP A 287 -4.82 -19.42 -11.29
N GLY A 288 -5.99 -19.16 -10.73
CA GLY A 288 -6.78 -20.18 -10.04
C GLY A 288 -6.31 -20.45 -8.60
N LYS A 289 -6.62 -21.64 -8.10
CA LYS A 289 -6.27 -22.04 -6.74
C LYS A 289 -4.76 -22.33 -6.64
N ASP A 290 -4.11 -21.59 -5.75
CA ASP A 290 -2.78 -21.92 -5.23
C ASP A 290 -2.87 -21.84 -3.71
N ASP A 291 -2.39 -22.85 -3.01
CA ASP A 291 -2.36 -22.89 -1.54
C ASP A 291 -1.52 -21.73 -0.94
N ASN A 292 -0.61 -21.17 -1.74
CA ASN A 292 0.22 -20.03 -1.37
C ASN A 292 -0.50 -18.68 -1.51
N ILE A 293 -1.53 -18.55 -2.33
CA ILE A 293 -2.27 -17.28 -2.51
C ILE A 293 -2.74 -16.72 -1.17
N PHE A 294 -3.16 -17.59 -0.25
CA PHE A 294 -3.58 -17.21 1.08
C PHE A 294 -2.45 -16.79 2.00
N LYS A 295 -1.30 -17.46 1.92
CA LYS A 295 -0.18 -17.31 2.87
C LYS A 295 0.89 -16.34 2.39
N SER A 296 1.09 -16.26 1.09
CA SER A 296 2.22 -15.55 0.46
C SER A 296 1.78 -14.99 -0.89
N LEU A 297 0.88 -14.00 -0.88
CA LEU A 297 0.33 -13.37 -2.07
C LEU A 297 1.42 -12.77 -2.97
N ASP A 298 2.42 -12.13 -2.36
CA ASP A 298 3.61 -11.60 -3.01
C ASP A 298 4.39 -12.67 -3.77
N LYS A 299 4.60 -13.84 -3.18
CA LYS A 299 5.26 -14.98 -3.86
C LYS A 299 4.46 -15.51 -5.03
N THR A 300 3.14 -15.60 -4.88
CA THR A 300 2.25 -16.02 -5.97
C THR A 300 2.38 -15.08 -7.17
N PHE A 301 2.36 -13.76 -6.95
CA PHE A 301 2.57 -12.79 -8.02
C PHE A 301 3.97 -12.90 -8.61
N SER A 302 5.02 -13.00 -7.79
CA SER A 302 6.40 -13.12 -8.26
C SER A 302 6.57 -14.32 -9.19
N GLN A 303 6.09 -15.51 -8.79
CA GLN A 303 6.20 -16.75 -9.56
C GLN A 303 5.40 -16.71 -10.86
N ASN A 304 4.16 -16.22 -10.82
CA ASN A 304 3.30 -16.21 -12.00
C ASN A 304 3.58 -15.05 -12.97
N THR A 305 4.35 -14.07 -12.56
CA THR A 305 4.83 -12.99 -13.45
C THR A 305 6.25 -13.22 -13.94
N GLU A 306 6.90 -14.29 -13.51
CA GLU A 306 8.19 -14.72 -14.05
C GLU A 306 7.99 -15.26 -15.48
N GLY A 307 8.69 -14.70 -16.45
CA GLY A 307 8.59 -15.09 -17.85
C GLY A 307 7.41 -14.51 -18.64
N LEU A 308 6.57 -13.65 -18.03
CA LEU A 308 5.57 -12.89 -18.79
C LEU A 308 6.26 -11.89 -19.72
N SER A 309 5.72 -11.71 -20.92
CA SER A 309 6.13 -10.65 -21.82
C SER A 309 5.81 -9.26 -21.23
N PRO A 310 6.50 -8.20 -21.69
CA PRO A 310 6.19 -6.83 -21.27
C PRO A 310 4.73 -6.43 -21.51
N GLU A 311 4.12 -6.88 -22.60
CA GLU A 311 2.73 -6.63 -22.96
C GLU A 311 1.77 -7.34 -21.99
N GLU A 312 2.07 -8.58 -21.60
CA GLU A 312 1.29 -9.33 -20.61
C GLU A 312 1.37 -8.70 -19.22
N LEU A 313 2.55 -8.20 -18.83
CA LEU A 313 2.71 -7.45 -17.57
C LEU A 313 1.90 -6.16 -17.57
N LYS A 314 1.94 -5.40 -18.68
CA LYS A 314 1.13 -4.19 -18.85
C LYS A 314 -0.36 -4.52 -18.83
N GLY A 315 -0.77 -5.61 -19.47
CA GLY A 315 -2.13 -6.15 -19.42
C GLY A 315 -2.57 -6.52 -18.02
N LEU A 316 -1.70 -7.13 -17.22
CA LEU A 316 -1.98 -7.47 -15.83
C LEU A 316 -2.21 -6.22 -14.95
N VAL A 317 -1.39 -5.18 -15.11
CA VAL A 317 -1.57 -3.89 -14.40
C VAL A 317 -2.91 -3.26 -14.79
N SER A 318 -3.28 -3.28 -16.08
CA SER A 318 -4.59 -2.80 -16.54
C SER A 318 -5.74 -3.61 -15.96
N ASP A 319 -5.63 -4.93 -15.89
CA ASP A 319 -6.66 -5.79 -15.30
C ASP A 319 -6.84 -5.53 -13.80
N ILE A 320 -5.75 -5.33 -13.05
CA ILE A 320 -5.81 -4.93 -11.63
C ILE A 320 -6.59 -3.63 -11.50
N SER A 321 -6.31 -2.64 -12.33
CA SER A 321 -7.00 -1.35 -12.39
C SER A 321 -8.50 -1.50 -12.65
N ASP A 322 -8.87 -2.28 -13.68
CA ASP A 322 -10.28 -2.52 -14.03
C ASP A 322 -11.05 -3.19 -12.89
N TYR A 323 -10.46 -4.21 -12.29
CA TYR A 323 -11.06 -4.89 -11.13
C TYR A 323 -11.13 -3.99 -9.90
N ALA A 324 -10.17 -3.07 -9.72
CA ALA A 324 -10.20 -2.09 -8.65
C ALA A 324 -11.41 -1.14 -8.76
N ILE A 325 -11.67 -0.63 -9.96
CA ILE A 325 -12.81 0.25 -10.24
C ILE A 325 -14.12 -0.48 -9.92
N ILE A 326 -14.25 -1.74 -10.36
CA ILE A 326 -15.43 -2.57 -10.08
C ILE A 326 -15.58 -2.84 -8.58
N PHE A 327 -14.49 -3.24 -7.93
CA PHE A 327 -14.48 -3.57 -6.50
C PHE A 327 -14.86 -2.35 -5.64
N LYS A 328 -14.29 -1.19 -5.94
CA LYS A 328 -14.65 0.05 -5.25
C LYS A 328 -16.14 0.33 -5.40
N LYS A 329 -16.62 0.45 -6.64
CA LYS A 329 -18.01 0.85 -6.94
C LYS A 329 -19.05 -0.14 -6.40
N CYS A 330 -18.78 -1.44 -6.47
CA CYS A 330 -19.76 -2.48 -6.16
C CYS A 330 -19.70 -2.96 -4.71
N ILE A 331 -18.55 -2.80 -4.03
CA ILE A 331 -18.32 -3.38 -2.72
C ILE A 331 -17.92 -2.33 -1.69
N LEU A 332 -16.87 -1.55 -1.92
CA LEU A 332 -16.39 -0.60 -0.92
C LEU A 332 -17.39 0.55 -0.70
N ASP A 333 -17.91 1.14 -1.78
CA ASP A 333 -18.90 2.23 -1.68
C ASP A 333 -20.20 1.73 -1.04
N LEU A 334 -20.59 0.47 -1.27
CA LEU A 334 -21.75 -0.15 -0.61
C LEU A 334 -21.51 -0.35 0.88
N GLN A 335 -20.30 -0.79 1.28
CA GLN A 335 -19.94 -0.96 2.69
C GLN A 335 -19.97 0.35 3.45
N GLU A 336 -19.47 1.44 2.87
CA GLU A 336 -19.50 2.76 3.50
C GLU A 336 -20.94 3.27 3.69
N GLN A 337 -21.82 3.05 2.73
CA GLN A 337 -23.26 3.38 2.88
C GLN A 337 -23.89 2.61 4.04
N VAL A 338 -23.50 1.35 4.25
CA VAL A 338 -24.03 0.50 5.32
C VAL A 338 -23.51 0.89 6.70
N LYS A 339 -22.24 1.29 6.81
CA LYS A 339 -21.63 1.71 8.09
C LYS A 339 -22.23 3.01 8.64
N ASN A 340 -22.62 3.93 7.73
CA ASN A 340 -23.06 5.26 8.07
C ASN A 340 -24.58 5.37 8.38
N THR A 341 -25.32 4.26 8.32
CA THR A 341 -26.77 4.25 8.59
C THR A 341 -27.11 3.28 9.71
N ASN A 342 -27.86 3.76 10.71
CA ASN A 342 -28.44 2.92 11.77
C ASN A 342 -29.55 2.00 11.23
N ASP A 343 -30.15 2.36 10.09
CA ASP A 343 -31.19 1.57 9.44
C ASP A 343 -30.55 0.73 8.32
N PRO A 344 -31.02 -0.53 8.12
CA PRO A 344 -30.58 -1.32 6.99
C PRO A 344 -30.96 -0.62 5.68
N PRO A 345 -30.06 -0.55 4.69
CA PRO A 345 -30.35 0.09 3.42
C PRO A 345 -31.55 -0.58 2.75
N ARG A 346 -32.49 0.23 2.27
CA ARG A 346 -33.64 -0.23 1.49
C ARG A 346 -33.25 -0.31 0.02
N PHE A 347 -33.29 -1.50 -0.55
CA PHE A 347 -33.04 -1.73 -1.98
C PHE A 347 -34.36 -1.84 -2.71
N LYS A 348 -34.47 -1.16 -3.87
CA LYS A 348 -35.59 -1.38 -4.80
C LYS A 348 -35.50 -2.78 -5.39
N TYR A 349 -36.62 -3.34 -5.82
CA TYR A 349 -36.63 -4.66 -6.49
C TYR A 349 -35.72 -4.71 -7.72
N SER A 350 -35.56 -3.58 -8.42
CA SER A 350 -34.63 -3.41 -9.55
C SER A 350 -33.14 -3.38 -9.15
N GLU A 351 -32.81 -3.33 -7.85
CA GLU A 351 -31.45 -3.30 -7.34
C GLU A 351 -31.01 -4.66 -6.75
N ARG A 352 -31.53 -5.73 -7.31
CA ARG A 352 -31.34 -7.10 -6.81
C ARG A 352 -29.87 -7.49 -6.66
N THR A 353 -29.04 -7.09 -7.61
CA THR A 353 -27.59 -7.34 -7.56
C THR A 353 -26.93 -6.65 -6.35
N LYS A 354 -27.31 -5.41 -6.06
CA LYS A 354 -26.79 -4.69 -4.89
C LYS A 354 -27.23 -5.35 -3.58
N LEU A 355 -28.49 -5.80 -3.51
CA LEU A 355 -28.99 -6.55 -2.35
C LEU A 355 -28.16 -7.84 -2.11
N PHE A 356 -27.87 -8.58 -3.16
CA PHE A 356 -27.03 -9.78 -3.05
C PHE A 356 -25.63 -9.45 -2.52
N LEU A 357 -24.96 -8.42 -3.05
CA LEU A 357 -23.65 -7.98 -2.56
C LEU A 357 -23.70 -7.56 -1.09
N PHE A 358 -24.76 -6.87 -0.69
CA PHE A 358 -25.00 -6.53 0.72
C PHE A 358 -25.17 -7.76 1.61
N ILE A 359 -25.89 -8.77 1.16
CA ILE A 359 -26.08 -10.06 1.86
C ILE A 359 -24.73 -10.76 2.08
N LEU A 360 -23.89 -10.79 1.04
CA LEU A 360 -22.55 -11.39 1.12
C LEU A 360 -21.68 -10.71 2.20
N GLU A 361 -21.68 -9.39 2.21
CA GLU A 361 -20.94 -8.62 3.22
C GLU A 361 -21.46 -8.88 4.64
N LYS A 362 -22.78 -8.89 4.83
CA LYS A 362 -23.40 -9.19 6.13
C LYS A 362 -23.16 -10.63 6.61
N PHE A 363 -23.01 -11.57 5.71
CA PHE A 363 -22.70 -12.96 6.03
C PHE A 363 -21.20 -13.23 6.18
N GLY A 364 -20.35 -12.27 5.81
CA GLY A 364 -18.90 -12.47 5.78
C GLY A 364 -18.44 -13.48 4.73
N VAL A 365 -19.23 -13.67 3.66
CA VAL A 365 -18.94 -14.65 2.60
C VAL A 365 -18.11 -13.99 1.51
N GLN A 366 -16.81 -13.94 1.71
CA GLN A 366 -15.88 -13.25 0.82
C GLN A 366 -15.24 -14.15 -0.24
N MET A 367 -15.36 -15.48 -0.08
CA MET A 367 -14.69 -16.47 -0.92
C MET A 367 -15.18 -16.47 -2.38
N PHE A 368 -16.40 -15.97 -2.65
CA PHE A 368 -16.94 -15.87 -3.99
C PHE A 368 -16.62 -14.56 -4.72
N TYR A 369 -15.94 -13.61 -4.10
CA TYR A 369 -15.61 -12.34 -4.77
C TYR A 369 -14.78 -12.49 -6.05
N PRO A 370 -13.81 -13.40 -6.17
CA PRO A 370 -13.15 -13.59 -7.45
C PRO A 370 -14.14 -13.89 -8.61
N TYR A 371 -15.06 -14.83 -8.41
CA TYR A 371 -16.08 -15.14 -9.41
C TYR A 371 -17.03 -13.95 -9.65
N ILE A 372 -17.49 -13.30 -8.59
CA ILE A 372 -18.41 -12.15 -8.66
C ILE A 372 -17.78 -11.00 -9.45
N LEU A 373 -16.55 -10.64 -9.16
CA LEU A 373 -15.83 -9.57 -9.86
C LEU A 373 -15.65 -9.90 -11.33
N LYS A 374 -15.28 -11.15 -11.65
CA LYS A 374 -15.17 -11.60 -13.02
C LYS A 374 -16.51 -11.46 -13.75
N ARG A 375 -17.61 -11.96 -13.15
CA ARG A 375 -18.95 -11.87 -13.77
C ARG A 375 -19.42 -10.43 -13.97
N ILE A 376 -19.13 -9.51 -13.03
CA ILE A 376 -19.43 -8.09 -13.18
C ILE A 376 -18.61 -7.48 -14.32
N LYS A 377 -17.33 -7.84 -14.45
CA LYS A 377 -16.48 -7.38 -15.58
C LYS A 377 -17.02 -7.90 -16.91
N ASP A 378 -17.42 -9.18 -16.99
CA ASP A 378 -17.97 -9.82 -18.21
C ASP A 378 -19.21 -9.12 -18.77
N VAL A 379 -19.99 -8.45 -17.92
CA VAL A 379 -21.15 -7.64 -18.32
C VAL A 379 -20.87 -6.13 -18.38
N ASN A 380 -19.60 -5.74 -18.52
CA ASN A 380 -19.15 -4.35 -18.57
C ASN A 380 -19.66 -3.51 -17.37
N ALA A 381 -19.62 -4.07 -16.17
CA ALA A 381 -20.09 -3.48 -14.93
C ALA A 381 -21.60 -3.04 -14.95
N ASN A 382 -22.40 -3.58 -15.84
CA ASN A 382 -23.84 -3.36 -15.86
C ASN A 382 -24.53 -4.20 -14.79
N LEU A 383 -24.72 -3.68 -13.59
CA LEU A 383 -25.36 -4.37 -12.47
C LEU A 383 -26.84 -4.72 -12.72
N ASN A 384 -27.48 -4.14 -13.75
CA ASN A 384 -28.86 -4.45 -14.14
C ASN A 384 -28.95 -5.50 -15.25
N SER A 385 -27.85 -6.17 -15.58
CA SER A 385 -27.83 -7.27 -16.54
C SER A 385 -28.69 -8.44 -16.04
N SER A 386 -29.63 -8.90 -16.87
CA SER A 386 -30.50 -10.03 -16.54
C SER A 386 -29.73 -11.36 -16.35
N SER A 387 -28.62 -11.52 -17.05
CA SER A 387 -27.74 -12.68 -16.87
C SER A 387 -27.05 -12.65 -15.50
N LEU A 388 -26.56 -11.49 -15.10
CA LEU A 388 -25.92 -11.30 -13.80
C LEU A 388 -26.93 -11.49 -12.65
N GLU A 389 -28.13 -10.94 -12.79
CA GLU A 389 -29.20 -11.09 -11.80
C GLU A 389 -29.58 -12.58 -11.62
N ARG A 390 -29.72 -13.32 -12.72
CA ARG A 390 -30.00 -14.78 -12.69
C ARG A 390 -28.88 -15.50 -11.94
N ASP A 391 -27.65 -15.26 -12.31
CA ASP A 391 -26.50 -15.95 -11.75
C ASP A 391 -26.35 -15.66 -10.24
N PHE A 392 -26.56 -14.42 -9.84
CA PHE A 392 -26.48 -14.05 -8.44
C PHE A 392 -27.65 -14.55 -7.59
N LYS A 393 -28.87 -14.70 -8.17
CA LYS A 393 -29.98 -15.35 -7.49
C LYS A 393 -29.67 -16.82 -7.17
N ILE A 394 -29.04 -17.54 -8.09
CA ILE A 394 -28.65 -18.95 -7.88
C ILE A 394 -27.59 -19.03 -6.77
N LEU A 395 -26.58 -18.23 -6.84
CA LEU A 395 -25.50 -18.19 -5.84
C LEU A 395 -26.02 -17.75 -4.46
N GLU A 396 -26.91 -16.75 -4.41
CA GLU A 396 -27.59 -16.32 -3.19
C GLU A 396 -28.39 -17.49 -2.57
N SER A 397 -29.19 -18.17 -3.39
CA SER A 397 -29.98 -19.33 -2.93
C SER A 397 -29.08 -20.38 -2.29
N PHE A 398 -27.96 -20.72 -2.92
CA PHE A 398 -26.98 -21.64 -2.39
C PHE A 398 -26.41 -21.20 -1.04
N ILE A 399 -25.92 -19.96 -0.93
CA ILE A 399 -25.31 -19.44 0.27
C ILE A 399 -26.31 -19.35 1.42
N VAL A 400 -27.51 -18.82 1.16
CA VAL A 400 -28.56 -18.67 2.18
C VAL A 400 -29.04 -20.03 2.70
N ARG A 401 -29.27 -21.00 1.80
CA ARG A 401 -29.68 -22.37 2.18
C ARG A 401 -28.64 -23.06 3.06
N ARG A 402 -27.36 -22.95 2.69
CA ARG A 402 -26.27 -23.50 3.52
C ARG A 402 -26.20 -22.82 4.89
N ARG A 403 -26.42 -21.50 4.96
CA ARG A 403 -26.47 -20.77 6.21
C ARG A 403 -27.63 -21.21 7.10
N ILE A 404 -28.83 -21.40 6.53
CA ILE A 404 -30.02 -21.88 7.24
C ILE A 404 -29.79 -23.30 7.78
N SER A 405 -29.21 -24.19 6.99
CA SER A 405 -28.95 -25.58 7.36
C SER A 405 -27.73 -25.77 8.27
N GLY A 406 -27.08 -24.69 8.72
CA GLY A 406 -25.90 -24.75 9.58
C GLY A 406 -24.63 -25.32 8.90
N LYS A 407 -24.62 -25.42 7.57
CA LYS A 407 -23.43 -25.89 6.85
C LYS A 407 -22.32 -24.85 6.82
N GLY A 408 -21.10 -25.31 7.03
CA GLY A 408 -19.91 -24.48 6.99
C GLY A 408 -19.56 -23.96 5.59
N THR A 409 -18.54 -23.10 5.53
CA THR A 409 -18.03 -22.46 4.30
C THR A 409 -16.74 -23.08 3.78
N GLN A 410 -16.35 -24.25 4.29
CA GLN A 410 -15.04 -24.87 4.08
C GLN A 410 -14.72 -25.14 2.60
N ASP A 411 -15.73 -25.46 1.79
CA ASP A 411 -15.61 -25.77 0.34
C ASP A 411 -15.86 -24.56 -0.59
N TYR A 412 -16.11 -23.36 -0.03
CA TYR A 412 -16.44 -22.18 -0.84
C TYR A 412 -15.31 -21.73 -1.75
N VAL A 413 -14.06 -21.85 -1.29
CA VAL A 413 -12.88 -21.53 -2.12
C VAL A 413 -12.82 -22.51 -3.31
N ASP A 414 -13.01 -23.81 -3.08
CA ASP A 414 -12.98 -24.81 -4.15
C ASP A 414 -14.13 -24.60 -5.15
N LYS A 415 -15.32 -24.27 -4.66
CA LYS A 415 -16.47 -23.95 -5.52
C LYS A 415 -16.25 -22.66 -6.32
N CYS A 416 -15.67 -21.62 -5.72
CA CYS A 416 -15.31 -20.41 -6.45
C CYS A 416 -14.32 -20.71 -7.58
N ASN A 417 -13.28 -21.50 -7.30
CA ASN A 417 -12.32 -21.91 -8.33
C ASN A 417 -12.97 -22.80 -9.42
N ALA A 418 -13.88 -23.69 -9.06
CA ALA A 418 -14.62 -24.48 -10.03
C ALA A 418 -15.50 -23.59 -10.94
N LEU A 419 -16.17 -22.59 -10.37
CA LEU A 419 -16.93 -21.59 -11.14
C LEU A 419 -16.05 -20.82 -12.13
N LEU A 420 -14.85 -20.40 -11.70
CA LEU A 420 -13.92 -19.65 -12.54
C LEU A 420 -13.36 -20.48 -13.73
N ARG A 421 -13.32 -21.81 -13.59
CA ARG A 421 -12.78 -22.75 -14.60
C ARG A 421 -13.85 -23.40 -15.45
N ALA A 422 -15.12 -23.24 -15.10
CA ALA A 422 -16.23 -23.84 -15.84
C ALA A 422 -16.41 -23.17 -17.22
N GLU A 423 -17.02 -23.90 -18.14
CA GLU A 423 -17.38 -23.38 -19.46
C GLU A 423 -18.25 -22.12 -19.35
N PRO A 424 -17.94 -21.04 -20.11
CA PRO A 424 -18.70 -19.81 -20.09
C PRO A 424 -20.20 -20.02 -20.29
N GLY A 425 -21.01 -19.50 -19.36
CA GLY A 425 -22.48 -19.68 -19.35
C GLY A 425 -22.98 -20.96 -18.75
N GLN A 426 -22.11 -21.88 -18.34
CA GLN A 426 -22.44 -23.13 -17.65
C GLN A 426 -21.94 -23.19 -16.21
N GLU A 427 -21.33 -22.14 -15.71
CA GLU A 427 -20.61 -22.10 -14.43
C GLU A 427 -21.52 -22.57 -13.28
N LEU A 428 -22.68 -21.97 -13.13
CA LEU A 428 -23.62 -22.29 -12.06
C LEU A 428 -24.33 -23.60 -12.30
N ASN A 429 -24.63 -23.96 -13.56
CA ASN A 429 -25.27 -25.21 -13.92
C ASN A 429 -24.41 -26.44 -13.56
N SER A 430 -23.08 -26.30 -13.72
CA SER A 430 -22.14 -27.40 -13.46
C SER A 430 -21.70 -27.48 -11.99
N VAL A 431 -21.62 -26.36 -11.27
CA VAL A 431 -21.03 -26.32 -9.93
C VAL A 431 -22.07 -26.17 -8.81
N ILE A 432 -23.07 -25.30 -8.97
CA ILE A 432 -23.98 -24.90 -7.89
C ILE A 432 -25.31 -25.59 -7.97
N ILE A 433 -25.95 -25.65 -9.16
CA ILE A 433 -27.28 -26.28 -9.33
C ILE A 433 -27.31 -27.74 -8.91
N PRO A 434 -26.31 -28.58 -9.21
CA PRO A 434 -26.27 -29.95 -8.72
C PRO A 434 -26.32 -30.05 -7.19
N GLU A 435 -25.70 -29.10 -6.48
CA GLU A 435 -25.75 -29.06 -5.01
C GLU A 435 -27.15 -28.71 -4.47
N LEU A 436 -27.89 -27.85 -5.17
CA LEU A 436 -29.25 -27.45 -4.78
C LEU A 436 -30.28 -28.57 -5.00
N SER A 437 -30.01 -29.48 -5.94
CA SER A 437 -30.93 -30.56 -6.35
C SER A 437 -30.62 -31.90 -5.71
N LYS A 438 -29.43 -32.12 -5.13
CA LYS A 438 -29.08 -33.40 -4.49
C LYS A 438 -29.78 -33.56 -3.14
N ALA A 439 -30.51 -34.68 -2.96
CA ALA A 439 -31.14 -35.01 -1.67
C ALA A 439 -30.12 -35.10 -0.52
N ASP A 440 -28.94 -35.66 -0.77
CA ASP A 440 -27.85 -35.79 0.23
C ASP A 440 -27.17 -34.45 0.57
N SER A 441 -27.44 -33.40 -0.18
CA SER A 441 -26.85 -32.08 0.08
C SER A 441 -27.39 -31.43 1.37
N LYS A 442 -28.55 -31.86 1.85
CA LYS A 442 -29.28 -31.30 3.01
C LYS A 442 -29.58 -29.82 2.87
N ILE A 443 -29.73 -29.31 1.66
CA ILE A 443 -30.08 -27.93 1.33
C ILE A 443 -31.19 -27.83 0.27
N CYS A 444 -31.86 -28.94 -0.02
CA CYS A 444 -33.04 -28.97 -0.88
C CYS A 444 -34.23 -28.25 -0.21
N ASP A 445 -35.33 -28.06 -0.94
CA ASP A 445 -36.48 -27.31 -0.45
C ASP A 445 -37.11 -27.93 0.82
N ASP A 446 -37.15 -29.23 0.90
CA ASP A 446 -37.74 -29.92 2.06
C ASP A 446 -36.85 -29.82 3.30
N ASP A 447 -35.56 -29.94 3.14
CA ASP A 447 -34.61 -29.70 4.24
C ASP A 447 -34.75 -28.26 4.80
N ILE A 448 -34.82 -27.25 3.91
CA ILE A 448 -34.96 -25.86 4.31
C ILE A 448 -36.27 -25.61 5.05
N LYS A 449 -37.39 -26.22 4.65
CA LYS A 449 -38.65 -26.12 5.38
C LYS A 449 -38.53 -26.64 6.82
N ILE A 450 -37.83 -27.77 7.00
CA ILE A 450 -37.56 -28.32 8.33
C ILE A 450 -36.73 -27.40 9.17
N TYR A 451 -35.64 -26.85 8.63
CA TYR A 451 -34.75 -25.92 9.34
C TYR A 451 -35.42 -24.59 9.70
N LEU A 452 -36.30 -24.06 8.85
CA LEU A 452 -37.05 -22.83 9.11
C LEU A 452 -38.07 -22.99 10.24
N GLN A 453 -38.43 -24.18 10.61
CA GLN A 453 -39.29 -24.50 11.79
C GLN A 453 -38.48 -24.50 13.11
N GLN A 454 -37.16 -24.56 13.04
CA GLN A 454 -36.26 -24.50 14.18
C GLN A 454 -35.86 -23.06 14.53
N LYS A 455 -35.20 -22.84 15.72
CA LYS A 455 -34.70 -21.53 16.09
C LYS A 455 -33.75 -20.96 15.05
N ILE A 456 -34.13 -19.84 14.41
CA ILE A 456 -33.36 -19.16 13.37
C ILE A 456 -32.35 -18.19 14.02
N ASN A 457 -31.11 -18.18 13.56
CA ASN A 457 -30.08 -17.22 13.95
C ASN A 457 -30.41 -15.80 13.45
N LYS A 458 -30.10 -14.76 14.28
CA LYS A 458 -30.35 -13.34 13.97
C LYS A 458 -30.04 -12.87 12.53
N PRO A 459 -28.93 -13.26 11.85
CA PRO A 459 -28.66 -12.84 10.48
C PRO A 459 -29.68 -13.30 9.44
N VAL A 460 -30.35 -14.42 9.66
CA VAL A 460 -31.38 -14.93 8.72
C VAL A 460 -32.71 -14.18 8.90
N VAL A 461 -33.01 -13.73 10.11
CA VAL A 461 -34.20 -12.92 10.40
C VAL A 461 -34.15 -11.57 9.66
N VAL A 462 -32.98 -10.93 9.56
CA VAL A 462 -32.81 -9.67 8.83
C VAL A 462 -33.14 -9.83 7.34
N LEU A 463 -32.87 -11.00 6.74
CA LEU A 463 -33.20 -11.26 5.33
C LEU A 463 -34.70 -11.44 5.09
N SER A 464 -35.45 -11.97 6.05
CA SER A 464 -36.89 -12.15 5.91
C SER A 464 -37.66 -10.84 5.99
N TYR A 465 -37.18 -9.87 6.77
CA TYR A 465 -37.78 -8.53 6.87
C TYR A 465 -37.54 -7.63 5.65
N GLY A 466 -36.44 -7.82 4.90
CA GLY A 466 -36.12 -7.08 3.69
C GLY A 466 -36.91 -7.51 2.45
N LYS A 467 -37.76 -8.54 2.53
CA LYS A 467 -38.55 -9.06 1.40
C LYS A 467 -40.05 -8.68 1.42
N THR A 468 -40.49 -7.94 2.44
CA THR A 468 -41.87 -7.52 2.59
C THR A 468 -42.06 -6.05 2.27
N GLU A 469 -41.79 -5.66 1.00
CA GLU A 469 -42.44 -4.51 0.32
C GLU A 469 -42.12 -4.54 -1.17
#